data_2afac3699fd75b6946335a5f68618a21
#
_entry.id   2afac3699fd75b6946335a5f68618a21
#
_cell.length_a   1.000
_cell.length_b   1.000
_cell.length_c   1.000
_cell.angle_alpha   90.00
_cell.angle_beta   90.00
_cell.angle_gamma   90.00
#
_symmetry.space_group_name_H-M   'P 1'
#
loop_
_entity.id
_entity.type
_entity.pdbx_description
1 polymer ?
#
loop_
_entity_poly.entity_id
_entity_poly.type
_entity_poly.pdbx_seq_one_letter_code
_entity_poly.pdbx_strand_id
1 'polypeptide(L)'
;RSYYGLFIKRVFTGCVTILMLAITVCLLREIYNDYHRRHAYEGIDFVNQQWVSRQVMYNESKKKVEDAHTGKTLIKNVDWIQKSVDGDSLVCFSSKGKRGYFNKFTGKVVIQPQFSKAWIFSDGLACVEDKDTLFFINHQGKRAFQKGFFYNNNSNGYTFHDGNCLMAMDNYKYGVIDKQGNWTLSPIYDDIRFQERGYWVVKKDKKLGLYNDFTKKMVLPIEYLHIDVDREGIVVQYPNFTMKRLNFDLSIKDDFVFTEAYSVMYSSGKFDKNGEDIMLQSTCFYYITGSERDDGTQKQGLMSPQGIPLTPPIYDDILGMGKDLYKARIGNNYVILDNKGNKVK
;
A
#
# COMPACT_ATOMS: atom_id res chain seq x y z
N ARG A 1 64.53 18.45 -34.84
CA ARG A 1 63.63 18.59 -33.57
C ARG A 1 62.47 19.54 -33.76
N SER A 2 62.46 20.46 -34.73
CA SER A 2 61.37 21.45 -34.94
C SER A 2 60.13 20.85 -35.65
N TYR A 3 60.30 19.95 -36.62
CA TYR A 3 59.13 19.37 -37.36
C TYR A 3 58.25 18.45 -36.57
N TYR A 4 58.79 17.67 -35.64
CA TYR A 4 58.00 16.78 -34.75
C TYR A 4 57.11 17.57 -33.76
N GLY A 5 57.61 18.65 -33.24
CA GLY A 5 56.88 19.52 -32.36
C GLY A 5 55.66 20.19 -33.02
N LEU A 6 55.82 20.60 -34.28
CA LEU A 6 54.79 21.22 -35.09
C LEU A 6 53.68 20.21 -35.47
N PHE A 7 54.07 18.98 -35.79
CA PHE A 7 53.16 17.89 -36.11
C PHE A 7 52.28 17.48 -34.89
N ILE A 8 52.90 17.27 -33.72
CA ILE A 8 52.19 16.94 -32.48
C ILE A 8 51.22 18.07 -32.11
N LYS A 9 51.62 19.33 -32.24
CA LYS A 9 50.76 20.48 -31.94
C LYS A 9 49.53 20.54 -32.87
N ARG A 10 49.70 20.24 -34.17
CA ARG A 10 48.60 20.18 -35.14
C ARG A 10 47.64 19.02 -34.88
N VAL A 11 48.16 17.84 -34.54
CA VAL A 11 47.36 16.67 -34.19
C VAL A 11 46.57 16.95 -32.90
N PHE A 12 47.21 17.49 -31.88
CA PHE A 12 46.56 17.85 -30.62
C PHE A 12 45.46 18.91 -30.83
N THR A 13 45.74 19.97 -31.61
CA THR A 13 44.74 20.99 -31.95
C THR A 13 43.57 20.36 -32.71
N GLY A 14 43.81 19.47 -33.65
CA GLY A 14 42.79 18.75 -34.40
C GLY A 14 41.90 17.88 -33.48
N CYS A 15 42.48 17.12 -32.56
CA CYS A 15 41.72 16.32 -31.57
C CYS A 15 40.87 17.17 -30.64
N VAL A 16 41.42 18.30 -30.16
CA VAL A 16 40.65 19.25 -29.30
C VAL A 16 39.50 19.84 -30.09
N THR A 17 39.71 20.23 -31.34
CA THR A 17 38.66 20.79 -32.19
C THR A 17 37.52 19.76 -32.44
N ILE A 18 37.87 18.50 -32.72
CA ILE A 18 36.89 17.43 -32.89
C ILE A 18 36.10 17.16 -31.59
N LEU A 19 36.77 17.16 -30.45
CA LEU A 19 36.13 16.98 -29.14
C LEU A 19 35.18 18.13 -28.83
N MET A 20 35.59 19.37 -29.10
CA MET A 20 34.73 20.55 -28.90
C MET A 20 33.52 20.52 -29.84
N LEU A 21 33.68 20.10 -31.08
CA LEU A 21 32.59 19.90 -32.03
C LEU A 21 31.59 18.82 -31.53
N ALA A 22 32.09 17.68 -31.05
CA ALA A 22 31.25 16.61 -30.51
C ALA A 22 30.45 17.07 -29.28
N ILE A 23 31.09 17.80 -28.35
CA ILE A 23 30.44 18.39 -27.19
C ILE A 23 29.35 19.39 -27.63
N THR A 24 29.64 20.25 -28.59
CA THR A 24 28.68 21.23 -29.12
C THR A 24 27.47 20.53 -29.76
N VAL A 25 27.68 19.46 -30.54
CA VAL A 25 26.60 18.68 -31.15
C VAL A 25 25.73 18.00 -30.06
N CYS A 26 26.34 17.44 -29.01
CA CYS A 26 25.60 16.86 -27.90
C CYS A 26 24.77 17.91 -27.18
N LEU A 27 25.33 19.09 -26.89
CA LEU A 27 24.60 20.18 -26.23
C LEU A 27 23.45 20.70 -27.10
N LEU A 28 23.66 20.88 -28.39
CA LEU A 28 22.62 21.30 -29.34
C LEU A 28 21.52 20.26 -29.44
N ARG A 29 21.85 18.98 -29.41
CA ARG A 29 20.88 17.88 -29.38
C ARG A 29 20.04 17.88 -28.09
N GLU A 30 20.67 18.13 -26.94
CA GLU A 30 19.95 18.26 -25.67
C GLU A 30 19.05 19.48 -25.65
N ILE A 31 19.51 20.64 -26.10
CA ILE A 31 18.70 21.86 -26.21
C ILE A 31 17.53 21.64 -27.17
N TYR A 32 17.76 21.00 -28.32
CA TYR A 32 16.72 20.65 -29.27
C TYR A 32 15.70 19.69 -28.68
N ASN A 33 16.13 18.64 -27.98
CA ASN A 33 15.25 17.67 -27.32
C ASN A 33 14.46 18.31 -26.17
N ASP A 34 15.08 19.24 -25.42
CA ASP A 34 14.41 19.96 -24.34
C ASP A 34 13.41 20.99 -24.90
N TYR A 35 13.77 21.70 -25.97
CA TYR A 35 12.86 22.58 -26.70
C TYR A 35 11.64 21.80 -27.23
N HIS A 36 11.87 20.67 -27.90
CA HIS A 36 10.78 19.82 -28.40
C HIS A 36 9.96 19.20 -27.28
N ARG A 37 10.56 18.81 -26.14
CA ARG A 37 9.80 18.38 -24.96
C ARG A 37 8.89 19.48 -24.41
N ARG A 38 9.40 20.70 -24.30
CA ARG A 38 8.62 21.85 -23.81
C ARG A 38 7.50 22.27 -24.76
N HIS A 39 7.75 22.21 -26.06
CA HIS A 39 6.82 22.71 -27.10
C HIS A 39 5.95 21.62 -27.72
N ALA A 40 6.28 20.34 -27.52
CA ALA A 40 5.39 19.25 -27.91
C ALA A 40 4.03 19.29 -27.15
N TYR A 41 3.99 20.12 -26.11
CA TYR A 41 2.84 20.24 -25.21
C TYR A 41 2.16 21.61 -25.27
N GLU A 42 2.70 22.57 -26.06
CA GLU A 42 2.04 23.85 -26.29
C GLU A 42 0.76 23.68 -27.08
N GLY A 43 -0.36 24.07 -26.45
CA GLY A 43 -1.71 23.91 -27.01
C GLY A 43 -2.42 22.62 -26.65
N ILE A 44 -1.79 21.73 -25.88
CA ILE A 44 -2.44 20.57 -25.31
C ILE A 44 -2.81 20.89 -23.85
N ASP A 45 -4.08 21.00 -23.58
CA ASP A 45 -4.61 21.17 -22.24
C ASP A 45 -4.55 19.82 -21.50
N PHE A 46 -3.37 19.48 -20.92
CA PHE A 46 -3.14 18.22 -20.22
C PHE A 46 -3.97 18.06 -18.96
N VAL A 47 -4.42 19.15 -18.38
CA VAL A 47 -5.21 19.12 -17.12
C VAL A 47 -6.56 18.43 -17.37
N ASN A 48 -7.06 18.49 -18.61
CA ASN A 48 -8.39 18.01 -18.96
C ASN A 48 -8.39 16.82 -19.94
N GLN A 49 -7.23 16.24 -20.23
CA GLN A 49 -7.12 15.11 -21.16
C GLN A 49 -6.46 13.89 -20.50
N GLN A 50 -7.14 12.75 -20.58
CA GLN A 50 -6.65 11.49 -20.05
C GLN A 50 -6.46 10.48 -21.17
N TRP A 51 -5.22 9.99 -21.32
CA TRP A 51 -4.92 8.87 -22.20
C TRP A 51 -5.59 7.60 -21.70
N VAL A 52 -6.43 7.00 -22.51
CA VAL A 52 -7.06 5.69 -22.27
C VAL A 52 -6.20 4.59 -22.88
N SER A 53 -5.76 4.81 -24.11
CA SER A 53 -4.82 3.97 -24.85
C SER A 53 -4.03 4.84 -25.84
N ARG A 54 -3.20 4.22 -26.70
CA ARG A 54 -2.52 4.93 -27.79
C ARG A 54 -3.50 5.50 -28.82
N GLN A 55 -4.71 4.92 -28.99
CA GLN A 55 -5.70 5.28 -29.98
C GLN A 55 -6.86 6.12 -29.41
N VAL A 56 -7.07 6.08 -28.11
CA VAL A 56 -8.27 6.63 -27.48
C VAL A 56 -7.89 7.56 -26.34
N MET A 57 -8.51 8.73 -26.32
CA MET A 57 -8.31 9.76 -25.30
C MET A 57 -9.66 10.23 -24.74
N TYR A 58 -9.71 10.50 -23.45
CA TYR A 58 -10.84 11.15 -22.81
C TYR A 58 -10.55 12.64 -22.61
N ASN A 59 -11.44 13.47 -23.12
CA ASN A 59 -11.40 14.92 -22.96
C ASN A 59 -12.48 15.33 -21.95
N GLU A 60 -12.05 15.61 -20.72
CA GLU A 60 -12.95 15.91 -19.61
C GLU A 60 -13.69 17.24 -19.81
N SER A 61 -13.01 18.28 -20.26
CA SER A 61 -13.61 19.61 -20.49
C SER A 61 -14.70 19.58 -21.57
N LYS A 62 -14.53 18.76 -22.59
CA LYS A 62 -15.51 18.57 -23.68
C LYS A 62 -16.46 17.41 -23.43
N LYS A 63 -16.32 16.70 -22.31
CA LYS A 63 -17.13 15.52 -21.94
C LYS A 63 -17.25 14.49 -23.06
N LYS A 64 -16.13 14.10 -23.68
CA LYS A 64 -16.12 13.17 -24.80
C LYS A 64 -14.90 12.26 -24.82
N VAL A 65 -15.08 11.08 -25.40
CA VAL A 65 -14.00 10.19 -25.79
C VAL A 65 -13.69 10.42 -27.26
N GLU A 66 -12.43 10.57 -27.59
CA GLU A 66 -11.94 10.92 -28.92
C GLU A 66 -10.89 9.93 -29.42
N ASP A 67 -10.81 9.79 -30.73
CA ASP A 67 -9.65 9.19 -31.37
C ASP A 67 -8.44 10.12 -31.17
N ALA A 68 -7.38 9.59 -30.59
CA ALA A 68 -6.22 10.37 -30.16
C ALA A 68 -5.39 10.96 -31.31
N HIS A 69 -5.52 10.39 -32.53
CA HIS A 69 -4.77 10.84 -33.69
C HIS A 69 -5.55 11.84 -34.55
N THR A 70 -6.85 11.61 -34.68
CA THR A 70 -7.70 12.41 -35.58
C THR A 70 -8.55 13.45 -34.86
N GLY A 71 -8.66 13.37 -33.54
CA GLY A 71 -9.57 14.20 -32.75
C GLY A 71 -11.05 13.89 -32.98
N LYS A 72 -11.36 12.83 -33.75
CA LYS A 72 -12.75 12.44 -34.02
C LYS A 72 -13.45 12.00 -32.76
N THR A 73 -14.61 12.55 -32.47
CA THR A 73 -15.44 12.15 -31.34
C THR A 73 -15.95 10.72 -31.52
N LEU A 74 -15.67 9.85 -30.57
CA LEU A 74 -16.12 8.46 -30.52
C LEU A 74 -17.34 8.29 -29.60
N ILE A 75 -17.32 8.94 -28.41
CA ILE A 75 -18.44 8.93 -27.45
C ILE A 75 -18.68 10.38 -26.98
N LYS A 76 -19.93 10.80 -26.92
CA LYS A 76 -20.37 12.11 -26.41
C LYS A 76 -20.99 11.98 -25.01
N ASN A 77 -21.05 13.10 -24.29
CA ASN A 77 -21.68 13.22 -22.99
C ASN A 77 -21.09 12.23 -21.96
N VAL A 78 -19.77 12.15 -21.92
CA VAL A 78 -19.04 11.33 -20.95
C VAL A 78 -18.68 12.19 -19.76
N ASP A 79 -19.28 11.92 -18.60
CA ASP A 79 -19.07 12.70 -17.38
C ASP A 79 -17.74 12.38 -16.72
N TRP A 80 -17.35 11.11 -16.72
CA TRP A 80 -16.07 10.60 -16.23
C TRP A 80 -15.78 9.20 -16.78
N ILE A 81 -14.52 8.77 -16.64
CA ILE A 81 -14.07 7.42 -16.94
C ILE A 81 -13.32 6.83 -15.74
N GLN A 82 -13.32 5.50 -15.64
CA GLN A 82 -12.48 4.73 -14.72
C GLN A 82 -11.77 3.64 -15.51
N LYS A 83 -10.44 3.74 -15.55
CA LYS A 83 -9.60 2.76 -16.27
C LYS A 83 -9.65 1.41 -15.58
N SER A 84 -9.68 0.35 -16.36
CA SER A 84 -9.52 -1.02 -15.88
C SER A 84 -8.11 -1.28 -15.38
N VAL A 85 -7.94 -2.37 -14.64
CA VAL A 85 -6.62 -2.92 -14.31
C VAL A 85 -5.90 -3.36 -15.58
N ASP A 86 -4.58 -3.54 -15.47
CA ASP A 86 -3.74 -3.99 -16.58
C ASP A 86 -4.30 -5.29 -17.20
N GLY A 87 -4.32 -5.31 -18.52
CA GLY A 87 -4.79 -6.45 -19.29
C GLY A 87 -6.28 -6.42 -19.67
N ASP A 88 -7.17 -5.73 -18.96
CA ASP A 88 -8.56 -5.64 -19.37
C ASP A 88 -8.76 -4.58 -20.48
N SER A 89 -9.67 -4.88 -21.40
CA SER A 89 -9.96 -4.05 -22.57
C SER A 89 -11.10 -3.06 -22.36
N LEU A 90 -11.89 -3.20 -21.30
CA LEU A 90 -13.07 -2.37 -21.07
C LEU A 90 -12.81 -1.30 -20.02
N VAL A 91 -13.23 -0.08 -20.33
CA VAL A 91 -13.18 1.09 -19.46
C VAL A 91 -14.59 1.43 -19.02
N CYS A 92 -14.79 1.56 -17.72
CA CYS A 92 -16.05 2.06 -17.17
C CYS A 92 -16.20 3.55 -17.46
N PHE A 93 -17.39 3.98 -17.85
CA PHE A 93 -17.70 5.40 -18.05
C PHE A 93 -19.10 5.74 -17.54
N SER A 94 -19.28 7.01 -17.19
CA SER A 94 -20.58 7.57 -16.84
C SER A 94 -21.09 8.47 -17.96
N SER A 95 -22.38 8.35 -18.24
CA SER A 95 -23.11 9.25 -19.15
C SER A 95 -24.53 9.42 -18.65
N LYS A 96 -24.95 10.67 -18.45
CA LYS A 96 -26.31 11.02 -17.97
C LYS A 96 -26.70 10.29 -16.67
N GLY A 97 -25.77 10.19 -15.73
CA GLY A 97 -25.96 9.54 -14.42
C GLY A 97 -26.03 8.02 -14.45
N LYS A 98 -25.82 7.39 -15.60
CA LYS A 98 -25.73 5.93 -15.73
C LYS A 98 -24.33 5.51 -16.14
N ARG A 99 -23.94 4.28 -15.79
CA ARG A 99 -22.63 3.72 -16.07
C ARG A 99 -22.71 2.60 -17.11
N GLY A 100 -21.70 2.56 -17.98
CA GLY A 100 -21.52 1.56 -19.02
C GLY A 100 -20.05 1.32 -19.29
N TYR A 101 -19.73 0.63 -20.38
CA TYR A 101 -18.35 0.28 -20.70
C TYR A 101 -18.07 0.45 -22.20
N PHE A 102 -16.87 0.95 -22.49
CA PHE A 102 -16.36 1.02 -23.85
C PHE A 102 -14.99 0.33 -23.96
N ASN A 103 -14.65 -0.08 -25.16
CA ASN A 103 -13.37 -0.72 -25.44
C ASN A 103 -12.25 0.34 -25.53
N LYS A 104 -11.19 0.20 -24.73
CA LYS A 104 -10.10 1.16 -24.61
C LYS A 104 -9.28 1.36 -25.89
N PHE A 105 -9.31 0.39 -26.81
CA PHE A 105 -8.53 0.47 -28.05
C PHE A 105 -9.33 1.06 -29.21
N THR A 106 -10.62 0.84 -29.25
CA THR A 106 -11.47 1.27 -30.37
C THR A 106 -12.39 2.44 -30.03
N GLY A 107 -12.56 2.76 -28.74
CA GLY A 107 -13.55 3.73 -28.27
C GLY A 107 -15.00 3.33 -28.51
N LYS A 108 -15.29 2.10 -28.97
CA LYS A 108 -16.66 1.62 -29.17
C LYS A 108 -17.32 1.29 -27.86
N VAL A 109 -18.55 1.75 -27.64
CA VAL A 109 -19.39 1.34 -26.53
C VAL A 109 -19.74 -0.14 -26.69
N VAL A 110 -19.39 -0.96 -25.67
CA VAL A 110 -19.68 -2.39 -25.63
C VAL A 110 -20.92 -2.65 -24.78
N ILE A 111 -21.02 -1.97 -23.63
CA ILE A 111 -22.16 -2.05 -22.73
C ILE A 111 -22.71 -0.65 -22.57
N GLN A 112 -23.94 -0.43 -23.00
CA GLN A 112 -24.60 0.89 -22.94
C GLN A 112 -24.73 1.34 -21.47
N PRO A 113 -24.64 2.67 -21.20
CA PRO A 113 -24.89 3.23 -19.88
C PRO A 113 -26.31 2.90 -19.39
N GLN A 114 -26.41 1.98 -18.44
CA GLN A 114 -27.68 1.49 -17.90
C GLN A 114 -27.65 1.27 -16.37
N PHE A 115 -26.47 1.05 -15.81
CA PHE A 115 -26.32 0.76 -14.37
C PHE A 115 -26.28 2.02 -13.53
N SER A 116 -26.84 1.98 -12.33
CA SER A 116 -26.74 3.08 -11.35
C SER A 116 -25.31 3.22 -10.81
N LYS A 117 -24.64 2.10 -10.57
CA LYS A 117 -23.20 2.03 -10.28
C LYS A 117 -22.56 0.89 -11.07
N ALA A 118 -21.27 1.03 -11.32
CA ALA A 118 -20.47 0.00 -11.95
C ALA A 118 -19.01 0.23 -11.58
N TRP A 119 -18.26 -0.84 -11.45
CA TRP A 119 -16.83 -0.85 -11.14
C TRP A 119 -16.02 -1.34 -12.33
N ILE A 120 -14.71 -1.29 -12.23
CA ILE A 120 -13.82 -1.75 -13.30
C ILE A 120 -13.95 -3.25 -13.52
N PHE A 121 -13.68 -3.70 -14.74
CA PHE A 121 -13.44 -5.11 -15.01
C PHE A 121 -12.13 -5.54 -14.39
N SER A 122 -12.15 -6.68 -13.70
CA SER A 122 -10.99 -7.37 -13.17
C SER A 122 -11.28 -8.87 -13.16
N ASP A 123 -10.29 -9.68 -13.53
CA ASP A 123 -10.45 -11.14 -13.71
C ASP A 123 -11.60 -11.55 -14.65
N GLY A 124 -11.95 -10.66 -15.60
CA GLY A 124 -13.02 -10.90 -16.58
C GLY A 124 -14.43 -10.62 -16.08
N LEU A 125 -14.59 -10.10 -14.87
CA LEU A 125 -15.87 -9.74 -14.26
C LEU A 125 -15.87 -8.29 -13.78
N ALA A 126 -17.04 -7.66 -13.83
CA ALA A 126 -17.28 -6.36 -13.22
C ALA A 126 -18.51 -6.40 -12.33
N CYS A 127 -18.42 -5.80 -11.15
CA CYS A 127 -19.59 -5.56 -10.31
C CYS A 127 -20.39 -4.39 -10.86
N VAL A 128 -21.70 -4.52 -10.85
CA VAL A 128 -22.65 -3.47 -11.23
C VAL A 128 -23.81 -3.45 -10.25
N GLU A 129 -24.46 -2.28 -10.15
CA GLU A 129 -25.65 -2.10 -9.32
C GLU A 129 -26.84 -1.70 -10.19
N ASP A 130 -27.95 -2.37 -10.01
CA ASP A 130 -29.25 -1.97 -10.49
C ASP A 130 -30.30 -2.17 -9.36
N LYS A 131 -31.09 -1.12 -9.08
CA LYS A 131 -32.15 -1.14 -8.05
C LYS A 131 -31.67 -1.71 -6.71
N ASP A 132 -30.59 -1.12 -6.18
CA ASP A 132 -29.98 -1.48 -4.87
C ASP A 132 -29.43 -2.93 -4.79
N THR A 133 -29.34 -3.62 -5.90
CA THR A 133 -28.80 -4.97 -5.98
C THR A 133 -27.49 -4.97 -6.75
N LEU A 134 -26.43 -5.45 -6.11
CA LEU A 134 -25.15 -5.74 -6.75
C LEU A 134 -25.20 -7.11 -7.44
N PHE A 135 -24.64 -7.17 -8.64
CA PHE A 135 -24.39 -8.43 -9.32
C PHE A 135 -23.17 -8.28 -10.25
N PHE A 136 -22.64 -9.39 -10.67
CA PHE A 136 -21.46 -9.41 -11.53
C PHE A 136 -21.83 -9.72 -12.97
N ILE A 137 -21.16 -9.03 -13.90
CA ILE A 137 -21.33 -9.19 -15.35
C ILE A 137 -20.01 -9.58 -16.00
N ASN A 138 -20.11 -10.28 -17.13
CA ASN A 138 -19.00 -10.55 -18.03
C ASN A 138 -18.84 -9.41 -19.09
N HIS A 139 -17.84 -9.51 -19.96
CA HIS A 139 -17.56 -8.52 -21.00
C HIS A 139 -18.71 -8.32 -22.01
N GLN A 140 -19.66 -9.24 -22.12
CA GLN A 140 -20.87 -9.11 -22.95
C GLN A 140 -22.02 -8.45 -22.18
N GLY A 141 -21.83 -8.03 -20.95
CA GLY A 141 -22.86 -7.43 -20.09
C GLY A 141 -23.88 -8.44 -19.53
N LYS A 142 -23.62 -9.75 -19.68
CA LYS A 142 -24.47 -10.80 -19.13
C LYS A 142 -24.09 -11.09 -17.69
N ARG A 143 -25.09 -11.41 -16.85
CA ARG A 143 -24.85 -11.85 -15.46
C ARG A 143 -23.91 -13.07 -15.47
N ALA A 144 -22.88 -13.01 -14.63
CA ALA A 144 -21.91 -14.08 -14.46
C ALA A 144 -22.49 -15.25 -13.65
N PHE A 145 -23.34 -14.95 -12.66
CA PHE A 145 -24.06 -15.91 -11.83
C PHE A 145 -25.36 -15.29 -11.30
N GLN A 146 -26.29 -16.10 -10.82
CA GLN A 146 -27.66 -15.64 -10.44
C GLN A 146 -27.70 -14.86 -9.11
N LYS A 147 -26.75 -15.11 -8.20
CA LYS A 147 -26.71 -14.50 -6.87
C LYS A 147 -26.52 -12.99 -6.98
N GLY A 148 -27.36 -12.25 -6.26
CA GLY A 148 -27.21 -10.81 -6.04
C GLY A 148 -26.78 -10.55 -4.60
N PHE A 149 -26.25 -9.34 -4.39
CA PHE A 149 -25.81 -8.87 -3.08
C PHE A 149 -26.41 -7.50 -2.80
N PHE A 150 -26.54 -7.17 -1.52
CA PHE A 150 -26.96 -5.83 -1.12
C PHE A 150 -25.79 -4.86 -1.24
N TYR A 151 -26.04 -3.61 -1.68
CA TYR A 151 -25.01 -2.59 -1.79
C TYR A 151 -24.72 -1.94 -0.43
N ASN A 152 -23.45 -1.98 -0.02
CA ASN A 152 -22.96 -1.28 1.15
C ASN A 152 -22.12 -0.06 0.70
N ASN A 153 -22.58 1.15 1.06
CA ASN A 153 -21.90 2.40 0.73
C ASN A 153 -20.47 2.55 1.28
N ASN A 154 -20.11 1.73 2.29
CA ASN A 154 -18.78 1.77 2.91
C ASN A 154 -17.74 0.91 2.20
N SER A 155 -18.11 0.23 1.12
CA SER A 155 -17.16 -0.55 0.33
C SER A 155 -16.42 0.34 -0.67
N ASN A 156 -15.11 0.21 -0.71
CA ASN A 156 -14.22 0.93 -1.65
C ASN A 156 -14.23 0.32 -3.06
N GLY A 157 -15.03 -0.68 -3.32
CA GLY A 157 -15.14 -1.35 -4.61
C GLY A 157 -15.36 -2.85 -4.47
N TYR A 158 -15.88 -3.41 -5.52
CA TYR A 158 -16.20 -4.83 -5.63
C TYR A 158 -15.49 -5.36 -6.87
N THR A 159 -14.18 -5.61 -6.74
CA THR A 159 -13.34 -6.08 -7.84
C THR A 159 -12.75 -7.43 -7.51
N PHE A 160 -12.64 -8.28 -8.52
CA PHE A 160 -11.96 -9.56 -8.40
C PHE A 160 -10.45 -9.39 -8.50
N HIS A 161 -9.72 -10.12 -7.68
CA HIS A 161 -8.28 -10.31 -7.77
C HIS A 161 -7.96 -11.76 -7.52
N ASP A 162 -7.21 -12.39 -8.43
CA ASP A 162 -6.83 -13.79 -8.34
C ASP A 162 -8.03 -14.72 -8.05
N GLY A 163 -9.14 -14.45 -8.72
CA GLY A 163 -10.37 -15.26 -8.59
C GLY A 163 -11.22 -14.98 -7.36
N ASN A 164 -10.87 -14.00 -6.52
CA ASN A 164 -11.56 -13.69 -5.28
C ASN A 164 -12.05 -12.25 -5.26
N CYS A 165 -13.22 -12.00 -4.69
CA CYS A 165 -13.76 -10.66 -4.48
C CYS A 165 -14.17 -10.46 -3.03
N LEU A 166 -13.64 -9.39 -2.41
CA LEU A 166 -14.05 -8.95 -1.09
C LEU A 166 -15.44 -8.31 -1.16
N MET A 167 -16.36 -8.83 -0.36
CA MET A 167 -17.74 -8.35 -0.28
C MET A 167 -18.00 -7.74 1.10
N ALA A 168 -18.44 -6.49 1.11
CA ALA A 168 -18.95 -5.83 2.32
C ALA A 168 -20.46 -6.03 2.40
N MET A 169 -20.96 -6.51 3.54
CA MET A 169 -22.38 -6.71 3.79
C MET A 169 -22.99 -5.51 4.49
N ASP A 170 -24.32 -5.42 4.50
CA ASP A 170 -25.09 -4.34 5.13
C ASP A 170 -24.86 -4.21 6.65
N ASN A 171 -24.50 -5.31 7.31
CA ASN A 171 -24.16 -5.36 8.74
C ASN A 171 -22.68 -5.01 9.02
N TYR A 172 -21.97 -4.39 8.08
CA TYR A 172 -20.54 -4.04 8.15
C TYR A 172 -19.62 -5.25 8.36
N LYS A 173 -20.08 -6.45 7.97
CA LYS A 173 -19.24 -7.64 7.95
C LYS A 173 -18.70 -7.90 6.54
N TYR A 174 -17.51 -8.43 6.50
CA TYR A 174 -16.81 -8.76 5.26
C TYR A 174 -16.75 -10.26 5.06
N GLY A 175 -16.84 -10.67 3.81
CA GLY A 175 -16.63 -12.02 3.35
C GLY A 175 -15.94 -12.00 1.99
N VAL A 176 -15.61 -13.16 1.46
CA VAL A 176 -14.97 -13.30 0.15
C VAL A 176 -15.76 -14.31 -0.68
N ILE A 177 -15.99 -13.96 -1.94
CA ILE A 177 -16.63 -14.85 -2.92
C ILE A 177 -15.66 -15.28 -4.02
N ASP A 178 -15.90 -16.44 -4.58
CA ASP A 178 -15.27 -16.92 -5.82
C ASP A 178 -15.97 -16.36 -7.07
N LYS A 179 -15.44 -16.67 -8.27
CA LYS A 179 -16.00 -16.23 -9.56
C LYS A 179 -17.35 -16.88 -9.90
N GLN A 180 -17.80 -17.87 -9.15
CA GLN A 180 -19.12 -18.48 -9.22
C GLN A 180 -20.12 -17.84 -8.24
N GLY A 181 -19.65 -16.91 -7.39
CA GLY A 181 -20.46 -16.24 -6.39
C GLY A 181 -20.66 -17.03 -5.09
N ASN A 182 -19.87 -18.10 -4.89
CA ASN A 182 -19.89 -18.87 -3.65
C ASN A 182 -18.98 -18.19 -2.60
N TRP A 183 -19.40 -18.26 -1.34
CA TRP A 183 -18.55 -17.79 -0.24
C TRP A 183 -17.36 -18.72 -0.04
N THR A 184 -16.14 -18.22 -0.25
CA THR A 184 -14.89 -18.85 0.18
C THR A 184 -14.58 -18.51 1.64
N LEU A 185 -14.92 -17.29 2.06
CA LEU A 185 -15.03 -16.88 3.46
C LEU A 185 -16.41 -16.28 3.71
N SER A 186 -17.13 -16.84 4.68
CA SER A 186 -18.45 -16.32 5.09
C SER A 186 -18.35 -14.87 5.58
N PRO A 187 -19.40 -14.03 5.39
CA PRO A 187 -19.39 -12.63 5.75
C PRO A 187 -19.61 -12.41 7.26
N ILE A 188 -18.62 -12.79 8.06
CA ILE A 188 -18.65 -12.72 9.53
C ILE A 188 -17.50 -11.91 10.13
N TYR A 189 -16.60 -11.41 9.30
CA TYR A 189 -15.39 -10.72 9.73
C TYR A 189 -15.59 -9.21 9.77
N ASP A 190 -14.91 -8.54 10.72
CA ASP A 190 -14.91 -7.08 10.86
C ASP A 190 -14.00 -6.41 9.82
N ASP A 191 -13.00 -7.14 9.32
CA ASP A 191 -12.06 -6.72 8.29
C ASP A 191 -11.39 -7.94 7.66
N ILE A 192 -11.02 -7.83 6.39
CA ILE A 192 -10.22 -8.83 5.67
C ILE A 192 -9.19 -8.09 4.82
N ARG A 193 -7.90 -8.41 4.99
CA ARG A 193 -6.80 -7.83 4.23
C ARG A 193 -6.02 -8.91 3.50
N PHE A 194 -5.91 -8.77 2.19
CA PHE A 194 -5.10 -9.64 1.36
C PHE A 194 -3.62 -9.35 1.60
N GLN A 195 -2.83 -10.42 1.71
CA GLN A 195 -1.40 -10.41 1.91
C GLN A 195 -0.70 -11.13 0.75
N GLU A 196 0.62 -11.11 0.75
CA GLU A 196 1.41 -11.88 -0.22
C GLU A 196 1.14 -13.40 -0.08
N ARG A 197 1.43 -14.17 -1.15
CA ARG A 197 1.40 -15.64 -1.18
C ARG A 197 0.03 -16.28 -0.88
N GLY A 198 -1.05 -15.57 -1.20
CA GLY A 198 -2.41 -16.08 -0.96
C GLY A 198 -2.82 -16.15 0.50
N TYR A 199 -2.10 -15.46 1.39
CA TYR A 199 -2.53 -15.29 2.76
C TYR A 199 -3.49 -14.11 2.90
N TRP A 200 -4.47 -14.25 3.78
CA TRP A 200 -5.42 -13.19 4.13
C TRP A 200 -5.50 -13.06 5.66
N VAL A 201 -5.24 -11.86 6.16
CA VAL A 201 -5.49 -11.53 7.56
C VAL A 201 -6.96 -11.23 7.72
N VAL A 202 -7.62 -11.97 8.58
CA VAL A 202 -9.04 -11.78 8.94
C VAL A 202 -9.14 -11.22 10.35
N LYS A 203 -10.01 -10.23 10.55
CA LYS A 203 -10.28 -9.62 11.85
C LYS A 203 -11.68 -10.00 12.33
N LYS A 204 -11.80 -10.41 13.57
CA LYS A 204 -13.08 -10.63 14.24
C LYS A 204 -12.93 -10.34 15.73
N ASP A 205 -13.87 -9.56 16.28
CA ASP A 205 -13.88 -9.21 17.71
C ASP A 205 -12.53 -8.67 18.20
N LYS A 206 -11.93 -7.75 17.42
CA LYS A 206 -10.61 -7.13 17.65
C LYS A 206 -9.40 -8.08 17.58
N LYS A 207 -9.59 -9.34 17.26
CA LYS A 207 -8.53 -10.35 17.10
C LYS A 207 -8.30 -10.66 15.64
N LEU A 208 -7.07 -11.04 15.32
CA LEU A 208 -6.64 -11.39 13.97
C LEU A 208 -6.38 -12.89 13.87
N GLY A 209 -6.71 -13.45 12.71
CA GLY A 209 -6.36 -14.78 12.28
C GLY A 209 -5.78 -14.76 10.89
N LEU A 210 -5.18 -15.85 10.44
CA LEU A 210 -4.58 -15.96 9.12
C LEU A 210 -5.23 -17.10 8.33
N TYR A 211 -5.77 -16.76 7.17
CA TYR A 211 -6.34 -17.70 6.21
C TYR A 211 -5.40 -17.87 5.03
N ASN A 212 -5.29 -19.08 4.51
CA ASN A 212 -4.55 -19.34 3.27
C ASN A 212 -5.51 -19.74 2.15
N ASP A 213 -5.55 -18.95 1.09
CA ASP A 213 -6.47 -19.14 -0.03
C ASP A 213 -6.13 -20.36 -0.90
N PHE A 214 -4.87 -20.75 -1.00
CA PHE A 214 -4.49 -21.92 -1.76
C PHE A 214 -4.96 -23.22 -1.10
N THR A 215 -4.85 -23.32 0.23
CA THR A 215 -5.28 -24.49 1.00
C THR A 215 -6.74 -24.42 1.44
N LYS A 216 -7.37 -23.24 1.31
CA LYS A 216 -8.74 -22.94 1.77
C LYS A 216 -8.94 -23.19 3.28
N LYS A 217 -7.90 -22.91 4.10
CA LYS A 217 -7.91 -23.18 5.55
C LYS A 217 -7.43 -21.98 6.36
N MET A 218 -7.97 -21.86 7.56
CA MET A 218 -7.36 -21.05 8.61
C MET A 218 -6.05 -21.70 9.04
N VAL A 219 -4.94 -20.99 8.87
CA VAL A 219 -3.59 -21.46 9.28
C VAL A 219 -3.20 -20.95 10.65
N LEU A 220 -3.73 -19.78 11.05
CA LEU A 220 -3.64 -19.29 12.42
C LEU A 220 -5.03 -18.95 12.93
N PRO A 221 -5.38 -19.35 14.17
CA PRO A 221 -6.69 -19.05 14.78
C PRO A 221 -6.86 -17.54 15.00
N ILE A 222 -8.12 -17.10 15.24
CA ILE A 222 -8.45 -15.69 15.48
C ILE A 222 -8.17 -15.36 16.97
N GLU A 223 -6.93 -15.13 17.29
CA GLU A 223 -6.51 -14.83 18.67
C GLU A 223 -5.38 -13.80 18.80
N TYR A 224 -4.73 -13.46 17.69
CA TYR A 224 -3.57 -12.58 17.66
C TYR A 224 -3.97 -11.09 17.71
N LEU A 225 -3.07 -10.25 18.24
CA LEU A 225 -3.24 -8.79 18.25
C LEU A 225 -2.75 -8.16 16.93
N HIS A 226 -1.72 -8.76 16.34
CA HIS A 226 -1.15 -8.34 15.05
C HIS A 226 -0.72 -9.55 14.25
N ILE A 227 -0.91 -9.50 12.93
CA ILE A 227 -0.38 -10.45 11.96
C ILE A 227 0.08 -9.66 10.75
N ASP A 228 1.29 -9.91 10.31
CA ASP A 228 1.86 -9.43 9.05
C ASP A 228 2.56 -10.56 8.31
N VAL A 229 2.50 -10.56 6.98
CA VAL A 229 3.12 -11.58 6.13
C VAL A 229 4.06 -10.88 5.17
N ASP A 230 5.33 -11.17 5.29
CA ASP A 230 6.36 -10.66 4.41
C ASP A 230 7.13 -11.79 3.69
N ARG A 231 8.19 -11.44 2.99
CA ARG A 231 9.02 -12.42 2.26
C ARG A 231 9.77 -13.40 3.17
N GLU A 232 9.98 -13.01 4.41
CA GLU A 232 10.78 -13.76 5.37
C GLU A 232 9.96 -14.69 6.27
N GLY A 233 8.63 -14.50 6.32
CA GLY A 233 7.75 -15.32 7.13
C GLY A 233 6.49 -14.58 7.58
N ILE A 234 5.96 -15.01 8.72
CA ILE A 234 4.74 -14.50 9.32
C ILE A 234 5.10 -13.90 10.68
N VAL A 235 4.93 -12.60 10.85
CA VAL A 235 5.09 -11.92 12.13
C VAL A 235 3.76 -11.94 12.87
N VAL A 236 3.75 -12.41 14.10
CA VAL A 236 2.56 -12.49 14.96
C VAL A 236 2.79 -11.80 16.28
N GLN A 237 1.78 -11.09 16.79
CA GLN A 237 1.75 -10.57 18.14
C GLN A 237 0.69 -11.31 18.96
N TYR A 238 1.13 -11.90 20.06
CA TYR A 238 0.27 -12.63 20.98
C TYR A 238 -0.50 -11.69 21.92
N PRO A 239 -1.55 -12.19 22.60
CA PRO A 239 -2.33 -11.38 23.57
C PRO A 239 -1.50 -10.82 24.75
N ASN A 240 -0.37 -11.43 25.06
CA ASN A 240 0.60 -10.95 26.06
C ASN A 240 1.58 -9.90 25.51
N PHE A 241 1.33 -9.39 24.29
CA PHE A 241 2.14 -8.41 23.56
C PHE A 241 3.51 -8.87 23.08
N THR A 242 3.93 -10.12 23.33
CA THR A 242 5.14 -10.64 22.72
C THR A 242 4.96 -10.84 21.23
N MET A 243 6.01 -10.58 20.46
CA MET A 243 6.03 -10.84 19.01
C MET A 243 6.99 -11.97 18.69
N LYS A 244 6.62 -12.75 17.69
CA LYS A 244 7.47 -13.81 17.11
C LYS A 244 7.38 -13.77 15.60
N ARG A 245 8.43 -14.25 14.95
CA ARG A 245 8.42 -14.54 13.51
C ARG A 245 8.32 -16.04 13.31
N LEU A 246 7.38 -16.45 12.52
CA LEU A 246 7.15 -17.85 12.13
C LEU A 246 7.63 -18.06 10.69
N ASN A 247 8.13 -19.23 10.39
CA ASN A 247 8.26 -19.74 9.03
C ASN A 247 6.87 -20.00 8.42
N PHE A 248 6.79 -20.21 7.11
CA PHE A 248 5.51 -20.53 6.46
C PHE A 248 4.95 -21.91 6.80
N ASP A 249 5.74 -22.79 7.41
CA ASP A 249 5.30 -24.04 8.03
C ASP A 249 4.83 -23.88 9.48
N LEU A 250 4.77 -22.62 9.96
CA LEU A 250 4.38 -22.21 11.31
C LEU A 250 5.39 -22.57 12.41
N SER A 251 6.55 -23.12 12.08
CA SER A 251 7.65 -23.26 13.04
C SER A 251 8.21 -21.89 13.42
N ILE A 252 8.69 -21.77 14.66
CA ILE A 252 9.27 -20.50 15.13
C ILE A 252 10.59 -20.26 14.38
N LYS A 253 10.71 -19.10 13.73
CA LYS A 253 11.94 -18.62 13.13
C LYS A 253 12.74 -17.78 14.10
N ASP A 254 12.07 -16.80 14.72
CA ASP A 254 12.65 -15.91 15.73
C ASP A 254 11.71 -15.82 16.93
N ASP A 255 12.22 -16.18 18.11
CA ASP A 255 11.45 -16.15 19.37
C ASP A 255 11.18 -14.75 19.89
N PHE A 256 12.00 -13.79 19.46
CA PHE A 256 11.88 -12.41 19.86
C PHE A 256 11.92 -11.49 18.63
N VAL A 257 10.87 -10.72 18.46
CA VAL A 257 10.73 -9.69 17.44
C VAL A 257 10.23 -8.42 18.10
N PHE A 258 10.77 -7.28 17.70
CA PHE A 258 10.32 -5.96 18.14
C PHE A 258 10.19 -5.02 16.93
N THR A 259 9.41 -3.99 17.10
CA THR A 259 9.22 -3.00 16.03
C THR A 259 10.32 -1.95 16.07
N GLU A 260 10.56 -1.36 17.25
CA GLU A 260 11.54 -0.31 17.46
C GLU A 260 12.15 -0.40 18.87
N ALA A 261 13.35 0.17 19.01
CA ALA A 261 14.03 0.28 20.30
C ALA A 261 14.60 1.69 20.47
N TYR A 262 14.53 2.20 21.70
CA TYR A 262 14.92 3.57 22.02
C TYR A 262 15.81 3.61 23.24
N SER A 263 16.72 4.59 23.28
CA SER A 263 17.53 4.87 24.45
C SER A 263 16.66 5.33 25.61
N VAL A 264 16.90 4.78 26.80
CA VAL A 264 16.31 5.30 28.03
C VAL A 264 17.24 6.38 28.60
N MET A 265 16.69 7.57 28.83
CA MET A 265 17.42 8.73 29.34
C MET A 265 17.08 8.97 30.80
N TYR A 266 18.03 9.54 31.55
CA TYR A 266 17.84 9.98 32.94
C TYR A 266 18.50 11.32 33.18
N SER A 267 17.96 12.12 34.13
CA SER A 267 18.53 13.39 34.53
C SER A 267 19.89 13.20 35.21
N SER A 268 20.88 13.96 34.79
CA SER A 268 22.19 13.99 35.47
C SER A 268 22.16 14.80 36.77
N GLY A 269 21.08 15.52 37.05
CA GLY A 269 20.97 16.51 38.13
C GLY A 269 21.78 17.77 37.90
N LYS A 270 22.33 17.95 36.69
CA LYS A 270 23.04 19.16 36.29
C LYS A 270 22.27 19.88 35.17
N PHE A 271 22.42 21.20 35.14
CA PHE A 271 21.78 22.04 34.13
C PHE A 271 22.83 22.65 33.21
N ASP A 272 22.46 22.84 31.96
CA ASP A 272 23.27 23.52 30.96
C ASP A 272 23.22 25.08 31.18
N LYS A 273 23.92 25.83 30.31
CA LYS A 273 23.96 27.29 30.34
C LYS A 273 22.60 27.99 30.09
N ASN A 274 21.63 27.24 29.55
CA ASN A 274 20.27 27.74 29.28
C ASN A 274 19.29 27.31 30.40
N GLY A 275 19.76 26.58 31.41
CA GLY A 275 18.94 26.05 32.50
C GLY A 275 18.20 24.74 32.13
N GLU A 276 18.58 24.09 31.04
CA GLU A 276 17.99 22.80 30.64
C GLU A 276 18.73 21.63 31.32
N ASP A 277 17.98 20.62 31.75
CA ASP A 277 18.52 19.42 32.40
C ASP A 277 19.42 18.62 31.42
N ILE A 278 20.63 18.31 31.85
CA ILE A 278 21.55 17.50 31.08
C ILE A 278 21.16 16.04 31.25
N MET A 279 20.56 15.48 30.20
CA MET A 279 20.15 14.08 30.16
C MET A 279 21.31 13.15 29.80
N LEU A 280 21.41 12.04 30.49
CA LEU A 280 22.37 10.97 30.25
C LEU A 280 21.68 9.70 29.83
N GLN A 281 22.34 8.88 29.02
CA GLN A 281 21.80 7.62 28.56
C GLN A 281 22.02 6.55 29.61
N SER A 282 20.97 5.79 29.93
CA SER A 282 21.01 4.56 30.73
C SER A 282 21.65 3.39 29.96
N THR A 283 22.01 2.32 30.66
CA THR A 283 22.62 1.14 30.03
C THR A 283 21.68 0.40 29.11
N CYS A 284 20.40 0.22 29.49
CA CYS A 284 19.41 -0.51 28.70
C CYS A 284 18.60 0.40 27.82
N PHE A 285 17.89 -0.23 26.86
CA PHE A 285 16.94 0.37 25.97
C PHE A 285 15.52 -0.03 26.38
N TYR A 286 14.51 0.76 26.00
CA TYR A 286 13.16 0.21 25.92
C TYR A 286 12.83 -0.16 24.47
N TYR A 287 12.03 -1.19 24.29
CA TYR A 287 11.53 -1.63 23.00
C TYR A 287 10.01 -1.67 22.98
N ILE A 288 9.45 -1.55 21.79
CA ILE A 288 8.01 -1.66 21.53
C ILE A 288 7.75 -2.80 20.54
N THR A 289 6.54 -3.36 20.60
CA THR A 289 6.11 -4.44 19.71
C THR A 289 4.77 -4.10 19.08
N GLY A 290 4.64 -4.38 17.77
CA GLY A 290 3.40 -4.20 17.03
C GLY A 290 3.05 -2.75 16.74
N SER A 291 1.87 -2.56 16.18
CA SER A 291 1.27 -1.25 15.93
C SER A 291 0.65 -0.67 17.21
N GLU A 292 0.38 0.63 17.18
CA GLU A 292 -0.38 1.30 18.23
C GLU A 292 -1.70 0.56 18.52
N ARG A 293 -2.12 0.58 19.78
CA ARG A 293 -3.43 0.10 20.18
C ARG A 293 -4.53 1.02 19.67
N ASP A 294 -5.77 0.58 19.77
CA ASP A 294 -6.96 1.39 19.46
C ASP A 294 -7.01 2.71 20.27
N ASP A 295 -6.31 2.77 21.42
CA ASP A 295 -6.19 3.95 22.30
C ASP A 295 -4.93 4.79 22.03
N GLY A 296 -4.15 4.48 20.97
CA GLY A 296 -2.91 5.17 20.60
C GLY A 296 -1.72 4.84 21.51
N THR A 297 -1.82 3.84 22.40
CA THR A 297 -0.73 3.44 23.30
C THR A 297 0.03 2.24 22.77
N GLN A 298 1.36 2.22 23.00
CA GLN A 298 2.22 1.05 22.77
C GLN A 298 2.81 0.62 24.11
N LYS A 299 2.88 -0.68 24.33
CA LYS A 299 3.55 -1.21 25.52
C LYS A 299 5.05 -1.34 25.29
N GLN A 300 5.80 -1.01 26.32
CA GLN A 300 7.25 -1.03 26.34
C GLN A 300 7.76 -2.22 27.13
N GLY A 301 8.88 -2.79 26.68
CA GLY A 301 9.67 -3.74 27.42
C GLY A 301 11.11 -3.24 27.59
N LEU A 302 11.82 -3.71 28.62
CA LEU A 302 13.23 -3.39 28.80
C LEU A 302 14.10 -4.39 28.02
N MET A 303 15.16 -3.89 27.38
CA MET A 303 16.06 -4.65 26.51
C MET A 303 17.53 -4.31 26.88
N SER A 304 18.39 -5.32 26.89
CA SER A 304 19.82 -5.12 27.10
C SER A 304 20.49 -4.40 25.93
N PRO A 305 21.73 -3.89 26.12
CA PRO A 305 22.53 -3.32 25.01
C PRO A 305 22.83 -4.31 23.87
N GLN A 306 22.73 -5.63 24.14
CA GLN A 306 22.95 -6.68 23.15
C GLN A 306 21.69 -7.07 22.39
N GLY A 307 20.56 -6.34 22.58
CA GLY A 307 19.28 -6.62 21.90
C GLY A 307 18.50 -7.79 22.52
N ILE A 308 18.83 -8.21 23.75
CA ILE A 308 18.15 -9.31 24.46
C ILE A 308 17.01 -8.71 25.31
N PRO A 309 15.75 -9.19 25.17
CA PRO A 309 14.66 -8.74 26.01
C PRO A 309 14.89 -9.14 27.48
N LEU A 310 14.77 -8.17 28.36
CA LEU A 310 14.91 -8.36 29.81
C LEU A 310 13.54 -8.47 30.50
N THR A 311 12.53 -7.80 29.92
CA THR A 311 11.15 -7.91 30.38
C THR A 311 10.21 -8.03 29.16
N PRO A 312 9.03 -8.64 29.32
CA PRO A 312 7.99 -8.54 28.28
C PRO A 312 7.50 -7.09 28.11
N PRO A 313 6.90 -6.74 26.94
CA PRO A 313 6.42 -5.38 26.65
C PRO A 313 5.05 -5.14 27.29
N ILE A 314 5.03 -4.99 28.61
CA ILE A 314 3.81 -4.83 29.43
C ILE A 314 3.67 -3.44 30.06
N TYR A 315 4.74 -2.64 30.04
CA TYR A 315 4.77 -1.33 30.67
C TYR A 315 4.20 -0.25 29.76
N ASP A 316 3.47 0.71 30.34
CA ASP A 316 2.98 1.88 29.63
C ASP A 316 4.10 2.88 29.32
N ASP A 317 5.11 2.88 30.19
CA ASP A 317 6.25 3.79 30.08
C ASP A 317 7.43 3.27 30.89
N ILE A 318 8.66 3.46 30.38
CA ILE A 318 9.92 3.12 31.06
C ILE A 318 10.82 4.35 31.06
N LEU A 319 11.08 4.91 32.23
CA LEU A 319 11.93 6.08 32.45
C LEU A 319 13.21 5.70 33.20
N GLY A 320 14.32 6.33 32.85
CA GLY A 320 15.56 6.19 33.56
C GLY A 320 15.54 6.93 34.91
N MET A 321 15.95 6.24 35.99
CA MET A 321 16.19 6.84 37.29
C MET A 321 17.69 7.00 37.56
N GLY A 322 18.54 6.45 36.69
CA GLY A 322 19.99 6.44 36.76
C GLY A 322 20.56 5.54 35.67
N LYS A 323 21.85 5.28 35.73
CA LYS A 323 22.54 4.47 34.73
C LYS A 323 21.93 3.08 34.57
N ASP A 324 21.57 2.41 35.67
CA ASP A 324 21.17 1.00 35.74
C ASP A 324 19.84 0.77 36.49
N LEU A 325 19.05 1.83 36.69
CA LEU A 325 17.76 1.78 37.35
C LEU A 325 16.67 2.41 36.49
N TYR A 326 15.50 1.77 36.45
CA TYR A 326 14.40 2.12 35.56
C TYR A 326 13.08 2.14 36.32
N LYS A 327 12.28 3.20 36.12
CA LYS A 327 10.91 3.30 36.62
C LYS A 327 9.97 2.86 35.52
N ALA A 328 9.34 1.70 35.69
CA ALA A 328 8.40 1.14 34.71
C ALA A 328 6.96 1.21 35.24
N ARG A 329 6.06 1.83 34.48
CA ARG A 329 4.66 2.11 34.85
C ARG A 329 3.71 1.08 34.24
N ILE A 330 2.71 0.63 35.01
CA ILE A 330 1.56 -0.16 34.54
C ILE A 330 0.30 0.48 35.12
N GLY A 331 -0.52 1.11 34.28
CA GLY A 331 -1.67 1.88 34.75
C GLY A 331 -1.25 2.97 35.73
N ASN A 332 -1.83 2.93 36.94
CA ASN A 332 -1.49 3.89 38.00
C ASN A 332 -0.33 3.44 38.91
N ASN A 333 0.19 2.23 38.69
CA ASN A 333 1.27 1.69 39.50
C ASN A 333 2.60 1.76 38.78
N TYR A 334 3.71 1.66 39.55
CA TYR A 334 5.03 1.55 38.99
C TYR A 334 5.88 0.53 39.77
N VAL A 335 6.89 0.02 39.09
CA VAL A 335 7.93 -0.84 39.67
C VAL A 335 9.30 -0.25 39.32
N ILE A 336 10.30 -0.53 40.16
CA ILE A 336 11.70 -0.20 39.86
C ILE A 336 12.36 -1.48 39.36
N LEU A 337 13.04 -1.37 38.22
CA LEU A 337 13.76 -2.44 37.57
C LEU A 337 15.29 -2.16 37.63
N ASP A 338 16.06 -3.18 37.73
CA ASP A 338 17.52 -3.14 37.52
C ASP A 338 17.87 -3.32 36.02
N ASN A 339 19.14 -3.24 35.67
CA ASN A 339 19.66 -3.47 34.31
C ASN A 339 19.61 -4.94 33.85
N LYS A 340 19.05 -5.84 34.63
CA LYS A 340 18.73 -7.23 34.26
C LYS A 340 17.23 -7.48 34.16
N GLY A 341 16.39 -6.43 34.35
CA GLY A 341 14.95 -6.52 34.32
C GLY A 341 14.31 -7.05 35.59
N ASN A 342 15.08 -7.23 36.67
CA ASN A 342 14.53 -7.69 37.95
C ASN A 342 13.90 -6.53 38.71
N LYS A 343 12.80 -6.81 39.43
CA LYS A 343 12.16 -5.82 40.32
C LYS A 343 13.08 -5.62 41.57
N VAL A 344 13.41 -4.37 41.81
CA VAL A 344 14.24 -3.98 42.97
C VAL A 344 13.34 -3.50 44.12
N LYS A 345 12.20 -2.94 43.81
CA LYS A 345 11.16 -2.50 44.78
C LYS A 345 9.78 -2.43 44.13
#